data_51ecf3d3393ea9222a5601b28fe19173
#
_entry.id   51ecf3d3393ea9222a5601b28fe19173
#
_cell.length_a   1.000
_cell.length_b   1.000
_cell.length_c   1.000
_cell.angle_alpha   90.00
_cell.angle_beta   90.00
_cell.angle_gamma   90.00
#
_symmetry.space_group_name_H-M   'P 1'
#
loop_
_entity.id
_entity.type
_entity.pdbx_description
1 polymer ?
#
loop_
_entity_poly.entity_id
_entity_poly.type
_entity_poly.pdbx_seq_one_letter_code
_entity_poly.pdbx_strand_id
1 'polypeptide(L)'
;RDLRMSRGLGDVYKRQVEGNADYARKHWKTLTAWADYLLNNGLDPANQLCTDDFAGHLAHNANLSIKAILGVASYGYLAGKLGNKEQSESYMQKAKEMALEWMKMADDGDHYRLAFDKPGTWSQKYNLVWDKLMDWRIFPDKVVQTEIPYYLSVQNKYGLPLDNRETYTKTDWIIWTATLAPDMETFEKFIDPVYLFMATTPDRVPMTDWMHTDRPEVKVFRARSVVGGYFMKMLERRLKGE
;
A
#
# COMPACT_ATOMS: atom_id res chain seq x y z
N ARG A 1 15.37 8.52 0.99
CA ARG A 1 15.39 7.12 1.49
C ARG A 1 14.17 6.34 1.02
N ASP A 2 12.98 6.92 1.01
CA ASP A 2 11.74 6.26 0.54
C ASP A 2 11.73 5.89 -0.94
N LEU A 3 12.49 6.61 -1.75
CA LEU A 3 12.70 6.29 -3.17
C LEU A 3 13.30 4.89 -3.39
N ARG A 4 13.97 4.30 -2.41
CA ARG A 4 14.57 2.96 -2.53
C ARG A 4 13.52 1.85 -2.51
N MET A 5 12.52 1.95 -1.62
CA MET A 5 11.47 0.92 -1.49
C MET A 5 10.47 0.97 -2.65
N SER A 6 10.11 2.17 -3.14
CA SER A 6 9.24 2.32 -4.30
C SER A 6 9.89 1.88 -5.61
N ARG A 7 11.22 1.85 -5.72
CA ARG A 7 11.91 1.40 -6.95
C ARG A 7 11.75 -0.09 -7.22
N GLY A 8 11.79 -0.96 -6.19
CA GLY A 8 11.56 -2.40 -6.39
C GLY A 8 10.18 -2.70 -6.99
N LEU A 9 9.12 -2.08 -6.45
CA LEU A 9 7.77 -2.17 -7.01
C LEU A 9 7.68 -1.50 -8.39
N GLY A 10 8.39 -0.37 -8.59
CA GLY A 10 8.49 0.31 -9.87
C GLY A 10 9.14 -0.57 -10.95
N ASP A 11 10.17 -1.35 -10.62
CA ASP A 11 10.82 -2.27 -11.55
C ASP A 11 9.92 -3.45 -11.93
N VAL A 12 9.10 -3.94 -10.99
CA VAL A 12 8.08 -4.97 -11.26
C VAL A 12 7.03 -4.41 -12.24
N TYR A 13 6.52 -3.21 -11.98
CA TYR A 13 5.56 -2.55 -12.87
C TYR A 13 6.15 -2.30 -14.26
N LYS A 14 7.39 -1.79 -14.33
CA LYS A 14 8.10 -1.57 -15.58
C LYS A 14 8.22 -2.85 -16.39
N ARG A 15 8.56 -3.98 -15.74
CA ARG A 15 8.59 -5.28 -16.40
C ARG A 15 7.23 -5.70 -16.95
N GLN A 16 6.15 -5.44 -16.23
CA GLN A 16 4.78 -5.74 -16.69
C GLN A 16 4.46 -4.98 -17.99
N VAL A 17 4.87 -3.72 -18.08
CA VAL A 17 4.66 -2.88 -19.26
C VAL A 17 5.58 -3.26 -20.41
N GLU A 18 6.87 -3.49 -20.14
CA GLU A 18 7.90 -3.77 -21.15
C GLU A 18 7.99 -5.26 -21.54
N GLY A 19 7.37 -6.16 -20.76
CA GLY A 19 7.38 -7.59 -20.99
C GLY A 19 8.72 -8.31 -20.72
N ASN A 20 9.74 -7.57 -20.21
CA ASN A 20 11.07 -8.11 -19.92
C ASN A 20 11.63 -7.59 -18.59
N ALA A 21 12.74 -8.17 -18.11
CA ALA A 21 13.43 -7.80 -16.87
C ALA A 21 14.82 -7.16 -17.09
N ASP A 22 15.08 -6.61 -18.26
CA ASP A 22 16.42 -6.11 -18.61
C ASP A 22 16.83 -4.90 -17.78
N TYR A 23 15.87 -4.03 -17.43
CA TYR A 23 16.16 -2.94 -16.53
C TYR A 23 16.59 -3.42 -15.14
N ALA A 24 15.88 -4.39 -14.57
CA ALA A 24 16.25 -5.00 -13.29
C ALA A 24 17.63 -5.65 -13.37
N ARG A 25 17.94 -6.37 -14.46
CA ARG A 25 19.27 -6.97 -14.69
C ARG A 25 20.37 -5.93 -14.66
N LYS A 26 20.18 -4.79 -15.32
CA LYS A 26 21.14 -3.68 -15.33
C LYS A 26 21.45 -3.14 -13.93
N HIS A 27 20.48 -3.17 -13.01
CA HIS A 27 20.61 -2.63 -11.67
C HIS A 27 20.65 -3.71 -10.58
N TRP A 28 20.90 -4.98 -10.95
CA TRP A 28 20.74 -6.12 -10.06
C TRP A 28 21.53 -5.99 -8.76
N LYS A 29 22.80 -5.60 -8.84
CA LYS A 29 23.65 -5.38 -7.65
C LYS A 29 23.02 -4.39 -6.66
N THR A 30 22.43 -3.32 -7.15
CA THR A 30 21.75 -2.31 -6.32
C THR A 30 20.48 -2.87 -5.70
N LEU A 31 19.68 -3.61 -6.49
CA LEU A 31 18.45 -4.25 -6.02
C LEU A 31 18.75 -5.28 -4.94
N THR A 32 19.81 -6.07 -5.10
CA THR A 32 20.27 -7.03 -4.07
C THR A 32 20.60 -6.32 -2.76
N ALA A 33 21.43 -5.28 -2.82
CA ALA A 33 21.79 -4.52 -1.61
C ALA A 33 20.57 -3.89 -0.91
N TRP A 34 19.55 -3.48 -1.68
CA TRP A 34 18.32 -2.97 -1.10
C TRP A 34 17.46 -4.07 -0.49
N ALA A 35 17.34 -5.21 -1.16
CA ALA A 35 16.59 -6.36 -0.64
C ALA A 35 17.21 -6.88 0.67
N ASP A 36 18.54 -7.00 0.73
CA ASP A 36 19.26 -7.39 1.95
C ASP A 36 19.04 -6.39 3.09
N TYR A 37 19.05 -5.08 2.77
CA TYR A 37 18.71 -4.07 3.76
C TYR A 37 17.28 -4.23 4.29
N LEU A 38 16.30 -4.49 3.42
CA LEU A 38 14.90 -4.67 3.81
C LEU A 38 14.69 -5.93 4.64
N LEU A 39 15.39 -7.02 4.35
CA LEU A 39 15.35 -8.23 5.17
C LEU A 39 15.83 -7.98 6.61
N ASN A 40 16.83 -7.14 6.80
CA ASN A 40 17.41 -6.89 8.11
C ASN A 40 16.73 -5.75 8.89
N ASN A 41 16.05 -4.81 8.20
CA ASN A 41 15.58 -3.57 8.83
C ASN A 41 14.12 -3.22 8.48
N GLY A 42 13.47 -3.98 7.60
CA GLY A 42 12.18 -3.57 7.03
C GLY A 42 10.97 -4.06 7.82
N LEU A 43 11.11 -5.11 8.63
CA LEU A 43 9.99 -5.66 9.38
C LEU A 43 9.53 -4.72 10.47
N ASP A 44 10.47 -4.19 11.26
CA ASP A 44 10.19 -3.19 12.32
C ASP A 44 10.96 -1.90 12.02
N PRO A 45 10.36 -0.98 11.24
CA PRO A 45 11.08 0.20 10.78
C PRO A 45 11.36 1.18 11.93
N ALA A 46 12.62 1.63 12.02
CA ALA A 46 12.99 2.73 12.91
C ALA A 46 12.24 4.02 12.52
N ASN A 47 12.32 5.05 13.34
CA ASN A 47 11.72 6.37 13.09
C ASN A 47 12.31 7.01 11.84
N GLN A 48 11.75 6.68 10.69
CA GLN A 48 12.16 7.12 9.38
C GLN A 48 10.99 7.69 8.59
N LEU A 49 11.29 8.42 7.51
CA LEU A 49 10.31 8.98 6.61
C LEU A 49 9.52 7.85 5.92
N CYS A 50 8.20 7.84 6.10
CA CYS A 50 7.28 6.93 5.43
C CYS A 50 6.45 7.66 4.36
N THR A 51 5.64 6.93 3.59
CA THR A 51 4.82 7.52 2.51
C THR A 51 3.78 8.51 3.01
N ASP A 52 3.34 8.38 4.25
CA ASP A 52 2.43 9.26 4.98
C ASP A 52 3.17 10.26 5.89
N ASP A 53 4.35 10.70 5.48
CA ASP A 53 5.24 11.62 6.20
C ASP A 53 4.60 12.98 6.52
N PHE A 54 3.61 13.42 5.73
CA PHE A 54 2.81 14.62 6.00
C PHE A 54 1.99 14.54 7.30
N ALA A 55 1.77 13.33 7.83
CA ALA A 55 1.17 13.08 9.14
C ALA A 55 2.22 12.94 10.27
N GLY A 56 3.51 13.15 9.95
CA GLY A 56 4.65 13.04 10.85
C GLY A 56 5.40 11.72 10.72
N HIS A 57 6.65 11.72 11.18
CA HIS A 57 7.47 10.51 11.26
C HIS A 57 6.96 9.61 12.40
N LEU A 58 6.96 8.31 12.16
CA LEU A 58 6.50 7.33 13.13
C LEU A 58 7.36 6.06 13.04
N ALA A 59 8.04 5.73 14.15
CA ALA A 59 8.69 4.44 14.28
C ALA A 59 7.66 3.32 14.35
N HIS A 60 8.08 2.11 14.06
CA HIS A 60 7.24 0.91 14.17
C HIS A 60 6.00 0.93 13.27
N ASN A 61 6.03 1.70 12.16
CA ASN A 61 4.89 1.91 11.28
C ASN A 61 4.53 0.64 10.51
N ALA A 62 3.34 0.10 10.76
CA ALA A 62 2.88 -1.16 10.20
C ALA A 62 2.72 -1.11 8.66
N ASN A 63 2.25 0.00 8.09
CA ASN A 63 2.09 0.11 6.63
C ASN A 63 3.44 0.29 5.90
N LEU A 64 4.43 0.92 6.53
CA LEU A 64 5.80 0.98 6.01
C LEU A 64 6.46 -0.41 6.02
N SER A 65 6.21 -1.21 7.07
CA SER A 65 6.63 -2.61 7.14
C SER A 65 6.04 -3.46 6.00
N ILE A 66 4.74 -3.32 5.70
CA ILE A 66 4.11 -3.98 4.53
C ILE A 66 4.86 -3.62 3.24
N LYS A 67 5.17 -2.34 3.04
CA LYS A 67 5.90 -1.87 1.86
C LYS A 67 7.29 -2.51 1.76
N ALA A 68 7.98 -2.68 2.88
CA ALA A 68 9.29 -3.35 2.93
C ALA A 68 9.18 -4.84 2.60
N ILE A 69 8.20 -5.54 3.18
CA ILE A 69 7.93 -6.96 2.92
C ILE A 69 7.65 -7.19 1.43
N LEU A 70 6.80 -6.36 0.83
CA LEU A 70 6.51 -6.43 -0.60
C LEU A 70 7.71 -6.02 -1.47
N GLY A 71 8.61 -5.20 -0.96
CA GLY A 71 9.91 -4.92 -1.58
C GLY A 71 10.79 -6.18 -1.67
N VAL A 72 10.84 -6.99 -0.60
CA VAL A 72 11.52 -8.29 -0.57
C VAL A 72 10.88 -9.27 -1.56
N ALA A 73 9.55 -9.37 -1.56
CA ALA A 73 8.82 -10.19 -2.53
C ALA A 73 9.08 -9.76 -3.98
N SER A 74 9.11 -8.44 -4.24
CA SER A 74 9.42 -7.88 -5.56
C SER A 74 10.80 -8.32 -6.07
N TYR A 75 11.79 -8.33 -5.19
CA TYR A 75 13.13 -8.82 -5.53
C TYR A 75 13.12 -10.32 -5.87
N GLY A 76 12.44 -11.14 -5.05
CA GLY A 76 12.26 -12.57 -5.33
C GLY A 76 11.58 -12.82 -6.67
N TYR A 77 10.51 -12.09 -6.97
CA TYR A 77 9.81 -12.16 -8.26
C TYR A 77 10.73 -11.82 -9.44
N LEU A 78 11.50 -10.72 -9.35
CA LEU A 78 12.45 -10.32 -10.39
C LEU A 78 13.59 -11.34 -10.56
N ALA A 79 14.09 -11.93 -9.47
CA ALA A 79 15.09 -13.01 -9.52
C ALA A 79 14.59 -14.19 -10.37
N GLY A 80 13.34 -14.61 -10.15
CA GLY A 80 12.71 -15.67 -10.95
C GLY A 80 12.60 -15.31 -12.43
N LYS A 81 12.28 -14.05 -12.75
CA LYS A 81 12.22 -13.55 -14.13
C LYS A 81 13.59 -13.46 -14.81
N LEU A 82 14.64 -13.34 -14.04
CA LEU A 82 16.03 -13.38 -14.52
C LEU A 82 16.61 -14.81 -14.58
N GLY A 83 15.82 -15.84 -14.22
CA GLY A 83 16.20 -17.26 -14.28
C GLY A 83 16.82 -17.80 -12.99
N ASN A 84 16.94 -16.98 -11.94
CA ASN A 84 17.48 -17.42 -10.64
C ASN A 84 16.35 -17.95 -9.74
N LYS A 85 15.99 -19.22 -9.93
CA LYS A 85 14.87 -19.85 -9.21
C LYS A 85 15.13 -19.98 -7.71
N GLU A 86 16.32 -20.41 -7.30
CA GLU A 86 16.67 -20.59 -5.89
C GLU A 86 16.54 -19.27 -5.11
N GLN A 87 17.07 -18.19 -5.64
CA GLN A 87 16.97 -16.87 -5.04
C GLN A 87 15.52 -16.38 -5.02
N SER A 88 14.76 -16.65 -6.08
CA SER A 88 13.33 -16.34 -6.16
C SER A 88 12.54 -17.00 -5.03
N GLU A 89 12.65 -18.32 -4.90
CA GLU A 89 11.96 -19.11 -3.88
C GLU A 89 12.36 -18.65 -2.46
N SER A 90 13.66 -18.45 -2.23
CA SER A 90 14.20 -18.00 -0.94
C SER A 90 13.59 -16.65 -0.51
N TYR A 91 13.60 -15.63 -1.40
CA TYR A 91 13.11 -14.30 -1.03
C TYR A 91 11.58 -14.23 -0.94
N MET A 92 10.85 -14.97 -1.76
CA MET A 92 9.39 -15.11 -1.65
C MET A 92 9.01 -15.77 -0.33
N GLN A 93 9.74 -16.82 0.09
CA GLN A 93 9.51 -17.49 1.37
C GLN A 93 9.81 -16.56 2.56
N LYS A 94 10.93 -15.85 2.54
CA LYS A 94 11.26 -14.85 3.57
C LYS A 94 10.21 -13.75 3.68
N ALA A 95 9.68 -13.26 2.55
CA ALA A 95 8.61 -12.27 2.57
C ALA A 95 7.34 -12.81 3.25
N LYS A 96 6.97 -14.08 3.03
CA LYS A 96 5.85 -14.73 3.71
C LYS A 96 6.09 -14.88 5.23
N GLU A 97 7.30 -15.26 5.61
CA GLU A 97 7.67 -15.34 7.04
C GLU A 97 7.59 -13.98 7.72
N MET A 98 8.09 -12.93 7.07
CA MET A 98 7.96 -11.55 7.55
C MET A 98 6.48 -11.12 7.66
N ALA A 99 5.63 -11.50 6.70
CA ALA A 99 4.21 -11.18 6.74
C ALA A 99 3.48 -11.87 7.91
N LEU A 100 3.83 -13.12 8.22
CA LEU A 100 3.28 -13.83 9.38
C LEU A 100 3.72 -13.20 10.70
N GLU A 101 4.96 -12.73 10.79
CA GLU A 101 5.43 -12.02 11.97
C GLU A 101 4.79 -10.63 12.09
N TRP A 102 4.66 -9.91 10.97
CA TRP A 102 3.93 -8.65 10.91
C TRP A 102 2.51 -8.79 11.48
N MET A 103 1.79 -9.86 11.13
CA MET A 103 0.44 -10.09 11.64
C MET A 103 0.39 -10.21 13.17
N LYS A 104 1.39 -10.85 13.78
CA LYS A 104 1.47 -10.95 15.25
C LYS A 104 1.81 -9.60 15.90
N MET A 105 2.73 -8.86 15.30
CA MET A 105 3.18 -7.57 15.83
C MET A 105 2.10 -6.48 15.72
N ALA A 106 1.31 -6.51 14.65
CA ALA A 106 0.30 -5.51 14.37
C ALA A 106 -1.09 -5.87 14.94
N ASP A 107 -1.31 -7.08 15.45
CA ASP A 107 -2.62 -7.56 15.90
C ASP A 107 -3.20 -6.67 17.01
N ASP A 108 -4.45 -6.27 16.85
CA ASP A 108 -5.23 -5.50 17.83
C ASP A 108 -6.69 -6.01 17.94
N GLY A 109 -6.88 -7.29 17.59
CA GLY A 109 -8.15 -8.00 17.68
C GLY A 109 -9.01 -7.87 16.41
N ASP A 110 -9.78 -6.81 16.30
CA ASP A 110 -10.69 -6.55 15.15
C ASP A 110 -10.05 -5.73 14.02
N HIS A 111 -8.80 -5.32 14.18
CA HIS A 111 -8.02 -4.59 13.19
C HIS A 111 -6.51 -4.76 13.42
N TYR A 112 -5.69 -4.15 12.56
CA TYR A 112 -4.24 -4.07 12.73
C TYR A 112 -3.78 -2.64 13.01
N ARG A 113 -2.81 -2.50 13.94
CA ARG A 113 -2.31 -1.22 14.46
C ARG A 113 -1.72 -0.32 13.37
N LEU A 114 -1.70 0.98 13.64
CA LEU A 114 -0.91 1.97 12.89
C LEU A 114 0.59 1.74 13.09
N ALA A 115 1.01 1.51 14.35
CA ALA A 115 2.38 1.22 14.73
C ALA A 115 2.38 0.08 15.76
N PHE A 116 3.36 -0.81 15.69
CA PHE A 116 3.42 -2.04 16.50
C PHE A 116 3.39 -1.78 18.01
N ASP A 117 3.96 -0.67 18.46
CA ASP A 117 4.04 -0.26 19.87
C ASP A 117 2.83 0.56 20.36
N LYS A 118 1.79 0.76 19.51
CA LYS A 118 0.65 1.64 19.81
C LYS A 118 -0.69 0.89 19.72
N PRO A 119 -1.11 0.17 20.77
CA PRO A 119 -2.42 -0.46 20.82
C PRO A 119 -3.56 0.56 20.71
N GLY A 120 -4.71 0.16 20.16
CA GLY A 120 -5.86 1.02 19.94
C GLY A 120 -5.70 2.00 18.76
N THR A 121 -4.65 1.85 17.95
CA THR A 121 -4.42 2.69 16.76
C THR A 121 -4.64 1.89 15.48
N TRP A 122 -5.08 2.55 14.42
CA TRP A 122 -5.30 1.94 13.11
C TRP A 122 -4.83 2.84 11.97
N SER A 123 -4.58 2.28 10.82
CA SER A 123 -4.29 3.02 9.58
C SER A 123 -4.71 2.22 8.36
N GLN A 124 -4.93 2.89 7.23
CA GLN A 124 -5.09 2.22 5.94
C GLN A 124 -3.81 1.43 5.59
N LYS A 125 -3.97 0.13 5.29
CA LYS A 125 -2.88 -0.74 4.83
C LYS A 125 -2.83 -0.78 3.30
N TYR A 126 -2.94 0.40 2.66
CA TYR A 126 -3.07 0.55 1.21
C TYR A 126 -1.94 -0.12 0.41
N ASN A 127 -0.76 -0.30 0.98
CA ASN A 127 0.34 -0.98 0.31
C ASN A 127 0.05 -2.47 0.00
N LEU A 128 -0.91 -3.11 0.69
CA LEU A 128 -1.35 -4.48 0.39
C LEU A 128 -1.89 -4.65 -1.04
N VAL A 129 -2.31 -3.56 -1.69
CA VAL A 129 -2.84 -3.59 -3.06
C VAL A 129 -1.87 -4.24 -4.04
N TRP A 130 -0.56 -4.08 -3.84
CA TRP A 130 0.46 -4.66 -4.72
C TRP A 130 0.55 -6.18 -4.61
N ASP A 131 0.34 -6.74 -3.41
CA ASP A 131 0.24 -8.19 -3.22
C ASP A 131 -0.94 -8.77 -3.99
N LYS A 132 -2.10 -8.11 -3.89
CA LYS A 132 -3.33 -8.48 -4.64
C LYS A 132 -3.13 -8.37 -6.14
N LEU A 133 -2.61 -7.24 -6.65
CA LEU A 133 -2.43 -7.00 -8.08
C LEU A 133 -1.47 -7.99 -8.74
N MET A 134 -0.44 -8.39 -8.00
CA MET A 134 0.59 -9.31 -8.49
C MET A 134 0.27 -10.78 -8.23
N ASP A 135 -0.82 -11.06 -7.50
CA ASP A 135 -1.24 -12.39 -7.05
C ASP A 135 -0.10 -13.20 -6.38
N TRP A 136 0.70 -12.49 -5.56
CA TRP A 136 1.84 -13.13 -4.90
C TRP A 136 1.46 -13.92 -3.65
N ARG A 137 0.35 -13.55 -3.00
CA ARG A 137 -0.14 -14.20 -1.78
C ARG A 137 0.92 -14.24 -0.67
N ILE A 138 1.57 -13.09 -0.45
CA ILE A 138 2.54 -12.90 0.62
C ILE A 138 1.82 -12.78 1.96
N PHE A 139 0.78 -11.94 2.01
CA PHE A 139 -0.06 -11.80 3.19
C PHE A 139 -1.26 -12.77 3.12
N PRO A 140 -1.58 -13.47 4.22
CA PRO A 140 -2.81 -14.26 4.31
C PRO A 140 -4.05 -13.39 4.10
N ASP A 141 -5.08 -13.96 3.44
CA ASP A 141 -6.36 -13.29 3.15
C ASP A 141 -7.03 -12.72 4.43
N LYS A 142 -6.76 -13.35 5.58
CA LYS A 142 -7.24 -12.89 6.88
C LYS A 142 -6.92 -11.41 7.14
N VAL A 143 -5.78 -10.89 6.67
CA VAL A 143 -5.42 -9.49 6.87
C VAL A 143 -6.46 -8.56 6.23
N VAL A 144 -6.79 -8.80 4.97
CA VAL A 144 -7.80 -8.01 4.25
C VAL A 144 -9.21 -8.25 4.80
N GLN A 145 -9.52 -9.50 5.15
CA GLN A 145 -10.81 -9.87 5.75
C GLN A 145 -11.04 -9.20 7.10
N THR A 146 -9.99 -8.92 7.85
CA THR A 146 -10.06 -8.17 9.12
C THR A 146 -10.18 -6.67 8.86
N GLU A 147 -9.34 -6.11 7.98
CA GLU A 147 -9.23 -4.66 7.77
C GLU A 147 -10.43 -4.04 7.04
N ILE A 148 -10.98 -4.71 6.02
CA ILE A 148 -12.05 -4.10 5.20
C ILE A 148 -13.33 -3.82 6.01
N PRO A 149 -13.86 -4.74 6.82
CA PRO A 149 -15.01 -4.43 7.67
C PRO A 149 -14.72 -3.33 8.69
N TYR A 150 -13.53 -3.34 9.28
CA TYR A 150 -13.11 -2.32 10.24
C TYR A 150 -13.08 -0.93 9.58
N TYR A 151 -12.47 -0.81 8.40
CA TYR A 151 -12.40 0.46 7.67
C TYR A 151 -13.79 1.03 7.36
N LEU A 152 -14.73 0.18 6.94
CA LEU A 152 -16.11 0.62 6.70
C LEU A 152 -16.81 1.13 7.96
N SER A 153 -16.45 0.59 9.14
CA SER A 153 -17.02 1.01 10.43
C SER A 153 -16.48 2.37 10.92
N VAL A 154 -15.27 2.76 10.49
CA VAL A 154 -14.60 4.01 10.89
C VAL A 154 -14.59 5.07 9.80
N GLN A 155 -15.20 4.78 8.65
CA GLN A 155 -15.29 5.69 7.52
C GLN A 155 -16.19 6.89 7.84
N ASN A 156 -15.76 8.09 7.48
CA ASN A 156 -16.53 9.32 7.61
C ASN A 156 -17.39 9.59 6.36
N LYS A 157 -18.17 10.66 6.41
CA LYS A 157 -19.10 11.07 5.34
C LYS A 157 -18.43 11.18 3.96
N TYR A 158 -17.18 11.63 3.89
CA TYR A 158 -16.46 11.88 2.64
C TYR A 158 -15.32 10.91 2.38
N GLY A 159 -15.18 9.85 3.18
CA GLY A 159 -14.24 8.79 2.95
C GLY A 159 -13.56 8.28 4.21
N LEU A 160 -12.66 7.33 4.00
CA LEU A 160 -11.89 6.71 5.05
C LEU A 160 -10.70 7.62 5.45
N PRO A 161 -10.54 8.03 6.72
CA PRO A 161 -9.33 8.70 7.17
C PRO A 161 -8.08 7.86 6.89
N LEU A 162 -6.92 8.50 6.79
CA LEU A 162 -5.66 7.77 6.61
C LEU A 162 -5.37 6.85 7.79
N ASP A 163 -5.60 7.37 8.99
CA ASP A 163 -5.42 6.69 10.27
C ASP A 163 -6.20 7.43 11.37
N ASN A 164 -6.08 6.96 12.61
CA ASN A 164 -6.80 7.53 13.76
C ASN A 164 -6.23 8.85 14.30
N ARG A 165 -5.15 9.37 13.75
CA ARG A 165 -4.53 10.63 14.23
C ARG A 165 -5.28 11.88 13.76
N GLU A 166 -5.87 11.83 12.54
CA GLU A 166 -6.51 12.98 11.92
C GLU A 166 -7.68 12.55 11.02
N THR A 167 -8.59 13.50 10.73
CA THR A 167 -9.74 13.23 9.85
C THR A 167 -9.43 13.37 8.36
N TYR A 168 -8.22 13.70 7.97
CA TYR A 168 -7.85 13.80 6.56
C TYR A 168 -7.34 12.49 5.97
N THR A 169 -7.28 12.45 4.64
CA THR A 169 -6.86 11.28 3.87
C THR A 169 -6.26 11.68 2.54
N LYS A 170 -5.68 10.69 1.86
CA LYS A 170 -5.30 10.76 0.46
C LYS A 170 -6.30 9.98 -0.38
N THR A 171 -6.85 10.65 -1.39
CA THR A 171 -7.88 10.06 -2.25
C THR A 171 -7.38 8.85 -3.04
N ASP A 172 -6.15 8.92 -3.55
CA ASP A 172 -5.49 7.82 -4.25
C ASP A 172 -5.31 6.58 -3.34
N TRP A 173 -4.97 6.77 -2.06
CA TRP A 173 -4.83 5.64 -1.12
C TRP A 173 -6.17 5.04 -0.69
N ILE A 174 -7.25 5.84 -0.64
CA ILE A 174 -8.60 5.27 -0.48
C ILE A 174 -8.89 4.32 -1.65
N ILE A 175 -8.60 4.71 -2.90
CA ILE A 175 -8.84 3.87 -4.07
C ILE A 175 -7.98 2.60 -4.03
N TRP A 176 -6.73 2.69 -3.57
CA TRP A 176 -5.89 1.51 -3.38
C TRP A 176 -6.48 0.58 -2.32
N THR A 177 -6.92 1.12 -1.18
CA THR A 177 -7.59 0.37 -0.11
C THR A 177 -8.90 -0.25 -0.62
N ALA A 178 -9.73 0.52 -1.32
CA ALA A 178 -10.95 0.03 -1.94
C ALA A 178 -10.70 -1.15 -2.91
N THR A 179 -9.58 -1.11 -3.64
CA THR A 179 -9.19 -2.19 -4.57
C THR A 179 -8.93 -3.51 -3.84
N LEU A 180 -8.68 -3.50 -2.53
CA LEU A 180 -8.58 -4.71 -1.70
C LEU A 180 -9.96 -5.39 -1.47
N ALA A 181 -11.05 -4.67 -1.64
CA ALA A 181 -12.40 -5.18 -1.43
C ALA A 181 -12.65 -6.52 -2.17
N PRO A 182 -13.44 -7.44 -1.58
CA PRO A 182 -13.71 -8.75 -2.16
C PRO A 182 -14.64 -8.67 -3.39
N ASP A 183 -15.49 -7.66 -3.45
CA ASP A 183 -16.52 -7.47 -4.48
C ASP A 183 -16.74 -5.99 -4.83
N MET A 184 -17.51 -5.73 -5.88
CA MET A 184 -17.78 -4.38 -6.36
C MET A 184 -18.66 -3.59 -5.40
N GLU A 185 -19.61 -4.22 -4.73
CA GLU A 185 -20.48 -3.54 -3.76
C GLU A 185 -19.64 -2.96 -2.61
N THR A 186 -18.71 -3.73 -2.09
CA THR A 186 -17.78 -3.29 -1.03
C THR A 186 -16.82 -2.22 -1.56
N PHE A 187 -16.33 -2.36 -2.79
CA PHE A 187 -15.50 -1.35 -3.44
C PHE A 187 -16.23 0.00 -3.53
N GLU A 188 -17.47 0.00 -4.00
CA GLU A 188 -18.30 1.21 -4.16
C GLU A 188 -18.54 1.92 -2.82
N LYS A 189 -18.70 1.19 -1.71
CA LYS A 189 -18.83 1.78 -0.36
C LYS A 189 -17.63 2.67 0.03
N PHE A 190 -16.45 2.45 -0.52
CA PHE A 190 -15.30 3.34 -0.35
C PHE A 190 -15.27 4.49 -1.36
N ILE A 191 -15.81 4.26 -2.56
CA ILE A 191 -15.74 5.24 -3.66
C ILE A 191 -16.82 6.29 -3.56
N ASP A 192 -18.04 5.92 -3.17
CA ASP A 192 -19.18 6.83 -3.07
C ASP A 192 -18.91 8.05 -2.17
N PRO A 193 -18.28 7.91 -0.99
CA PRO A 193 -17.89 9.07 -0.19
C PRO A 193 -16.87 9.99 -0.88
N VAL A 194 -15.91 9.43 -1.62
CA VAL A 194 -14.96 10.24 -2.39
C VAL A 194 -15.66 10.96 -3.53
N TYR A 195 -16.58 10.29 -4.23
CA TYR A 195 -17.41 10.94 -5.24
C TYR A 195 -18.27 12.07 -4.65
N LEU A 196 -18.89 11.82 -3.48
CA LEU A 196 -19.67 12.84 -2.76
C LEU A 196 -18.80 14.06 -2.43
N PHE A 197 -17.57 13.84 -1.95
CA PHE A 197 -16.60 14.93 -1.73
C PHE A 197 -16.38 15.73 -3.02
N MET A 198 -16.03 15.07 -4.11
CA MET A 198 -15.75 15.73 -5.39
C MET A 198 -16.97 16.47 -5.97
N ALA A 199 -18.17 15.97 -5.71
CA ALA A 199 -19.43 16.60 -6.15
C ALA A 199 -19.81 17.84 -5.30
N THR A 200 -19.43 17.89 -4.03
CA THR A 200 -19.92 18.90 -3.07
C THR A 200 -18.86 19.91 -2.64
N THR A 201 -17.57 19.60 -2.77
CA THR A 201 -16.51 20.55 -2.38
C THR A 201 -16.54 21.80 -3.25
N PRO A 202 -16.41 23.01 -2.67
CA PRO A 202 -16.25 24.24 -3.44
C PRO A 202 -14.91 24.31 -4.18
N ASP A 203 -13.92 23.53 -3.73
CA ASP A 203 -12.53 23.55 -4.18
C ASP A 203 -12.18 22.42 -5.14
N ARG A 204 -13.11 22.01 -6.03
CA ARG A 204 -12.94 20.84 -6.90
C ARG A 204 -11.94 21.01 -8.05
N VAL A 205 -11.57 22.23 -8.38
CA VAL A 205 -10.68 22.54 -9.51
C VAL A 205 -9.52 23.41 -9.04
N PRO A 206 -8.29 22.97 -9.27
CA PRO A 206 -7.88 21.64 -9.73
C PRO A 206 -8.09 20.55 -8.68
N MET A 207 -8.23 19.29 -9.13
CA MET A 207 -8.48 18.15 -8.26
C MET A 207 -7.42 17.99 -7.19
N THR A 208 -7.87 17.72 -5.95
CA THR A 208 -7.00 17.42 -4.82
C THR A 208 -6.75 15.93 -4.67
N ASP A 209 -5.60 15.58 -4.12
CA ASP A 209 -5.31 14.25 -3.58
C ASP A 209 -5.35 14.23 -2.04
N TRP A 210 -5.51 15.38 -1.37
CA TRP A 210 -5.49 15.49 0.08
C TRP A 210 -6.68 16.29 0.61
N MET A 211 -7.59 15.60 1.28
CA MET A 211 -8.87 16.15 1.72
C MET A 211 -9.23 15.76 3.15
N HIS A 212 -10.14 16.50 3.75
CA HIS A 212 -10.82 16.10 4.98
C HIS A 212 -11.95 15.09 4.68
N THR A 213 -12.12 14.10 5.56
CA THR A 213 -13.15 13.06 5.39
C THR A 213 -14.45 13.38 6.13
N ASP A 214 -14.43 14.31 7.07
CA ASP A 214 -15.58 14.77 7.87
C ASP A 214 -16.30 16.00 7.28
N ARG A 215 -15.64 16.76 6.41
CA ARG A 215 -16.16 17.98 5.76
C ARG A 215 -15.62 18.13 4.33
N PRO A 216 -16.34 18.87 3.45
CA PRO A 216 -15.97 18.96 2.02
C PRO A 216 -14.84 19.97 1.76
N GLU A 217 -13.75 19.90 2.51
CA GLU A 217 -12.61 20.82 2.43
C GLU A 217 -11.33 20.12 1.96
N VAL A 218 -10.64 20.79 1.04
CA VAL A 218 -9.30 20.40 0.60
C VAL A 218 -8.30 20.77 1.69
N LYS A 219 -7.32 19.86 1.94
CA LYS A 219 -6.25 20.18 2.92
C LYS A 219 -5.21 21.13 2.33
N VAL A 220 -4.41 20.68 1.37
CA VAL A 220 -3.35 21.50 0.77
C VAL A 220 -3.09 21.14 -0.69
N PHE A 221 -2.73 19.87 -0.97
CA PHE A 221 -2.20 19.47 -2.26
C PHE A 221 -3.27 19.39 -3.35
N ARG A 222 -2.94 19.92 -4.52
CA ARG A 222 -3.82 19.90 -5.71
C ARG A 222 -2.98 19.63 -6.96
N ALA A 223 -3.63 19.15 -8.01
CA ALA A 223 -3.03 18.94 -9.34
C ALA A 223 -1.76 18.08 -9.34
N ARG A 224 -1.68 17.08 -8.48
CA ARG A 224 -0.54 16.16 -8.42
C ARG A 224 -0.82 14.89 -9.20
N SER A 225 0.22 14.32 -9.83
CA SER A 225 0.12 13.09 -10.63
C SER A 225 -0.29 11.85 -9.84
N VAL A 226 -0.24 11.90 -8.50
CA VAL A 226 -0.67 10.80 -7.62
C VAL A 226 -2.14 10.41 -7.81
N VAL A 227 -2.99 11.32 -8.35
CA VAL A 227 -4.37 10.99 -8.73
C VAL A 227 -4.45 9.89 -9.80
N GLY A 228 -3.35 9.56 -10.47
CA GLY A 228 -3.24 8.33 -11.27
C GLY A 228 -3.57 7.05 -10.51
N GLY A 229 -3.46 7.06 -9.17
CA GLY A 229 -3.92 5.98 -8.29
C GLY A 229 -5.42 5.66 -8.39
N TYR A 230 -6.23 6.56 -8.94
CA TYR A 230 -7.66 6.33 -9.21
C TYR A 230 -7.91 5.20 -10.22
N PHE A 231 -6.93 4.90 -11.07
CA PHE A 231 -7.02 3.83 -12.06
C PHE A 231 -6.62 2.45 -11.51
N MET A 232 -6.38 2.30 -10.21
CA MET A 232 -5.91 1.06 -9.61
C MET A 232 -6.84 -0.13 -9.86
N LYS A 233 -8.17 0.08 -9.74
CA LYS A 233 -9.16 -0.97 -10.03
C LYS A 233 -9.18 -1.37 -11.51
N MET A 234 -8.95 -0.43 -12.41
CA MET A 234 -8.82 -0.72 -13.84
C MET A 234 -7.53 -1.50 -14.15
N LEU A 235 -6.44 -1.18 -13.45
CA LEU A 235 -5.19 -1.93 -13.54
C LEU A 235 -5.38 -3.38 -13.06
N GLU A 236 -6.09 -3.60 -11.94
CA GLU A 236 -6.41 -4.94 -11.45
C GLU A 236 -7.11 -5.77 -12.53
N ARG A 237 -8.17 -5.23 -13.12
CA ARG A 237 -8.94 -5.92 -14.19
C ARG A 237 -8.06 -6.26 -15.38
N ARG A 238 -7.27 -5.30 -15.86
CA ARG A 238 -6.35 -5.53 -16.98
C ARG A 238 -5.31 -6.61 -16.67
N LEU A 239 -4.77 -6.66 -15.47
CA LEU A 239 -3.79 -7.69 -15.08
C LEU A 239 -4.42 -9.09 -15.00
N LYS A 240 -5.73 -9.17 -14.71
CA LYS A 240 -6.52 -10.41 -14.72
C LYS A 240 -7.01 -10.81 -16.11
N GLY A 241 -6.81 -9.99 -17.13
CA GLY A 241 -7.26 -10.26 -18.49
C GLY A 241 -8.75 -9.96 -18.72
N GLU A 242 -9.35 -9.10 -17.87
CA GLU A 242 -10.76 -8.67 -17.94
C GLU A 242 -10.91 -7.35 -18.72
#